data_8ec9b0b6f71dadd3ea088ae804a16dc2
#
_entry.id   8ec9b0b6f71dadd3ea088ae804a16dc2
#
_cell.length_a   1.000
_cell.length_b   1.000
_cell.length_c   1.000
_cell.angle_alpha   90.00
_cell.angle_beta   90.00
_cell.angle_gamma   90.00
#
_symmetry.space_group_name_H-M   'P 1'
#
loop_
_entity.id
_entity.type
_entity.pdbx_description
1 polymer ?
#
loop_
_entity_poly.entity_id
_entity_poly.type
_entity_poly.pdbx_seq_one_letter_code
_entity_poly.pdbx_strand_id
1 'polypeptide(L)'
;MKFNIKEKLERINPVKKNADGKRAFFRKKEDGEGTNKFFDKVGDYFNPEPQKERVLRHEDFNAAGDVYYASVSAFYKVGERLLWLILALFLVFSVVTNYKEITFDNFFYLMKDFSSAADSEVPQYQVLSYDSDSRQTFALYRGGLVSASPSAVSVFTAGGRRTLKSNNEYYSPNIVCCDKYVLVYDSAGSAFSVYNSFSQVYTEQLDSPITDATFAPDGSFAIATKNDDGKAVIRFYGKDLKYRGNVPDSKYVMDMSLSSDGNRFCKVSYQAGTGKGLATLTLYDIASKQTASKLGEVEIDGEFPIGCSFIDGDRIALLTNTAVHIYNKSCKQTEEFTFYGESIRAFEVSADGLAVVTGSQSQKRVTVFDKKGEPVYNSSIAENVSAVSIEGDHLFMRTATGVIRTDLKRKESEILTCEAGKMLIYSEDTAMVCGDARAEYLVFGKKQ
;
A
#
# COMPACT_ATOMS: atom_id res chain seq x y z
N MET A 1 8.31 36.48 -0.52
CA MET A 1 8.52 37.19 -1.79
C MET A 1 7.30 36.97 -2.68
N LYS A 2 6.41 37.94 -2.79
CA LYS A 2 5.24 37.88 -3.70
C LYS A 2 5.72 38.26 -5.10
N PHE A 3 5.75 37.31 -6.02
CA PHE A 3 6.06 37.57 -7.41
C PHE A 3 4.84 38.23 -8.10
N ASN A 4 5.00 39.48 -8.53
CA ASN A 4 3.97 40.20 -9.25
C ASN A 4 4.04 39.86 -10.74
N ILE A 5 3.21 38.88 -11.16
CA ILE A 5 3.13 38.37 -12.55
C ILE A 5 2.61 39.45 -13.54
N LYS A 6 1.89 40.47 -13.06
CA LYS A 6 1.34 41.55 -13.91
C LYS A 6 2.42 42.41 -14.56
N GLU A 7 3.50 42.73 -13.83
CA GLU A 7 4.56 43.62 -14.32
C GLU A 7 5.45 42.96 -15.43
N LYS A 8 5.51 41.62 -15.47
CA LYS A 8 6.27 40.92 -16.48
C LYS A 8 5.50 40.70 -17.80
N LEU A 9 4.17 40.68 -17.74
CA LEU A 9 3.32 40.56 -18.94
C LEU A 9 3.20 41.88 -19.72
N GLU A 10 3.32 43.04 -19.08
CA GLU A 10 3.28 44.34 -19.75
C GLU A 10 4.56 44.68 -20.54
N ARG A 11 5.70 44.03 -20.22
CA ARG A 11 6.96 44.22 -21.00
C ARG A 11 7.02 43.42 -22.29
N ILE A 12 6.10 42.47 -22.48
CA ILE A 12 6.14 41.57 -23.64
C ILE A 12 5.22 42.03 -24.78
N ASN A 13 4.25 42.95 -24.52
CA ASN A 13 3.33 43.40 -25.58
C ASN A 13 2.79 44.82 -25.31
N PRO A 14 3.38 45.89 -25.88
CA PRO A 14 2.80 47.20 -25.79
C PRO A 14 1.56 47.34 -26.68
N VAL A 15 0.38 47.32 -26.06
CA VAL A 15 -0.89 47.57 -26.73
C VAL A 15 -1.02 49.04 -27.07
N LYS A 16 -0.92 49.44 -28.32
CA LYS A 16 -1.27 50.78 -28.81
C LYS A 16 -2.80 50.93 -28.85
N LYS A 17 -3.35 51.90 -28.15
CA LYS A 17 -4.76 52.29 -28.24
C LYS A 17 -4.95 53.20 -29.42
N ASN A 18 -5.96 52.95 -30.28
CA ASN A 18 -6.41 53.89 -31.29
C ASN A 18 -7.33 54.97 -30.69
N ALA A 19 -7.48 56.10 -31.40
CA ALA A 19 -8.14 57.31 -30.91
C ALA A 19 -9.61 57.11 -30.46
N ASP A 20 -10.26 56.01 -30.79
CA ASP A 20 -11.66 55.73 -30.47
C ASP A 20 -11.87 54.75 -29.30
N GLY A 21 -10.86 54.46 -28.49
CA GLY A 21 -10.99 53.72 -27.25
C GLY A 21 -11.33 52.23 -27.40
N LYS A 22 -11.39 51.66 -28.58
CA LYS A 22 -11.65 50.23 -28.81
C LYS A 22 -10.34 49.46 -28.93
N ARG A 23 -10.25 48.35 -28.24
CA ARG A 23 -9.10 47.44 -28.30
C ARG A 23 -8.99 46.81 -29.69
N ALA A 24 -7.93 47.18 -30.43
CA ALA A 24 -7.61 46.50 -31.69
C ALA A 24 -6.78 45.24 -31.38
N PHE A 25 -7.34 44.08 -31.66
CA PHE A 25 -6.64 42.83 -31.64
C PHE A 25 -6.09 42.56 -33.06
N PHE A 26 -4.75 42.62 -33.15
CA PHE A 26 -3.92 42.14 -34.27
C PHE A 26 -4.04 42.74 -35.66
N ARG A 27 -3.09 43.63 -35.95
CA ARG A 27 -2.44 43.64 -37.27
C ARG A 27 -0.95 43.93 -37.09
N LYS A 28 -0.10 42.92 -37.26
CA LYS A 28 1.31 43.11 -37.53
C LYS A 28 1.61 42.53 -38.90
N LYS A 29 2.15 43.36 -39.74
CA LYS A 29 2.65 43.08 -41.06
C LYS A 29 4.12 42.69 -40.94
N GLU A 30 4.47 41.63 -41.64
CA GLU A 30 5.76 41.30 -42.27
C GLU A 30 6.88 40.64 -41.42
N ASP A 31 7.26 39.52 -42.00
CA ASP A 31 8.51 38.80 -42.14
C ASP A 31 8.74 37.67 -41.14
N GLY A 32 8.42 36.44 -41.59
CA GLY A 32 8.73 35.18 -40.94
C GLY A 32 7.83 34.04 -41.45
N GLU A 33 8.16 33.52 -42.61
CA GLU A 33 7.46 32.37 -43.21
C GLU A 33 7.63 31.14 -42.29
N GLY A 34 6.56 30.75 -41.58
CA GLY A 34 6.51 29.46 -40.92
C GLY A 34 5.47 29.26 -39.85
N THR A 35 5.21 30.27 -39.02
CA THR A 35 4.33 30.15 -37.83
C THR A 35 2.91 30.69 -38.07
N ASN A 36 2.68 31.51 -39.09
CA ASN A 36 1.39 32.16 -39.32
C ASN A 36 0.35 31.25 -39.99
N LYS A 37 0.78 30.25 -40.77
CA LYS A 37 -0.17 29.37 -41.50
C LYS A 37 -1.08 28.53 -40.57
N PHE A 38 -0.68 28.28 -39.34
CA PHE A 38 -1.51 27.54 -38.40
C PHE A 38 -2.61 28.43 -37.79
N PHE A 39 -2.25 29.65 -37.39
CA PHE A 39 -3.21 30.59 -36.81
C PHE A 39 -4.14 31.22 -37.86
N ASP A 40 -3.68 31.46 -39.07
CA ASP A 40 -4.52 31.90 -40.17
C ASP A 40 -5.55 30.82 -40.55
N LYS A 41 -5.16 29.54 -40.62
CA LYS A 41 -6.10 28.43 -40.81
C LYS A 41 -7.12 28.29 -39.70
N VAL A 42 -6.73 28.58 -38.45
CA VAL A 42 -7.66 28.56 -37.30
C VAL A 42 -8.57 29.80 -37.36
N GLY A 43 -8.07 30.99 -37.75
CA GLY A 43 -8.85 32.20 -37.93
C GLY A 43 -9.93 32.04 -39.02
N ASP A 44 -9.59 31.43 -40.16
CA ASP A 44 -10.51 31.14 -41.25
C ASP A 44 -11.60 30.13 -40.86
N TYR A 45 -11.31 29.22 -39.92
CA TYR A 45 -12.30 28.28 -39.38
C TYR A 45 -13.33 28.96 -38.46
N PHE A 46 -12.93 30.03 -37.75
CA PHE A 46 -13.82 30.74 -36.82
C PHE A 46 -14.52 31.97 -37.42
N ASN A 47 -14.11 32.42 -38.56
CA ASN A 47 -14.72 33.57 -39.28
C ASN A 47 -14.83 33.27 -40.77
N PRO A 48 -15.73 32.40 -41.18
CA PRO A 48 -15.97 32.15 -42.61
C PRO A 48 -16.42 33.46 -43.27
N GLU A 49 -15.79 33.85 -44.38
CA GLU A 49 -16.20 35.01 -45.17
C GLU A 49 -17.70 34.93 -45.46
N PRO A 50 -18.46 36.05 -45.31
CA PRO A 50 -19.88 36.05 -45.62
C PRO A 50 -20.07 35.73 -47.11
N GLN A 51 -20.60 34.57 -47.37
CA GLN A 51 -20.97 34.19 -48.74
C GLN A 51 -22.04 35.19 -49.25
N LYS A 52 -21.79 35.77 -50.42
CA LYS A 52 -22.73 36.68 -51.08
C LYS A 52 -24.11 36.04 -51.11
N GLU A 53 -25.13 36.76 -50.64
CA GLU A 53 -26.53 36.33 -50.68
C GLU A 53 -26.91 35.85 -52.09
N ARG A 54 -27.01 34.56 -52.29
CA ARG A 54 -27.70 33.96 -53.39
C ARG A 54 -29.17 33.88 -53.05
N VAL A 55 -30.03 34.40 -53.96
CA VAL A 55 -31.46 34.16 -53.82
C VAL A 55 -31.70 32.67 -53.86
N LEU A 56 -32.02 32.07 -52.73
CA LEU A 56 -32.25 30.65 -52.57
C LEU A 56 -33.53 30.23 -53.27
N ARG A 57 -33.44 29.40 -54.31
CA ARG A 57 -34.59 28.66 -54.90
C ARG A 57 -34.93 27.51 -53.90
N HIS A 58 -36.17 27.01 -54.02
CA HIS A 58 -36.72 25.99 -53.12
C HIS A 58 -35.84 24.70 -52.99
N GLU A 59 -34.98 24.46 -53.98
CA GLU A 59 -34.01 23.33 -53.99
C GLU A 59 -32.77 23.58 -53.12
N ASP A 60 -32.52 24.84 -52.71
CA ASP A 60 -31.33 25.20 -51.91
C ASP A 60 -31.54 25.04 -50.39
N PHE A 61 -32.74 24.69 -49.95
CA PHE A 61 -33.02 24.48 -48.51
C PHE A 61 -32.25 23.30 -47.94
N ASN A 62 -32.02 22.25 -48.69
CA ASN A 62 -31.21 21.12 -48.29
C ASN A 62 -29.71 21.48 -48.20
N ALA A 63 -29.23 22.32 -49.12
CA ALA A 63 -27.84 22.78 -49.15
C ALA A 63 -27.52 23.68 -47.95
N ALA A 64 -28.45 24.52 -47.46
CA ALA A 64 -28.27 25.33 -46.30
C ALA A 64 -28.17 24.47 -45.00
N GLY A 65 -28.97 23.38 -44.93
CA GLY A 65 -28.86 22.38 -43.87
C GLY A 65 -27.49 21.69 -43.86
N ASP A 66 -27.00 21.31 -45.04
CA ASP A 66 -25.70 20.65 -45.18
C ASP A 66 -24.53 21.57 -44.77
N VAL A 67 -24.61 22.86 -45.07
CA VAL A 67 -23.59 23.86 -44.65
C VAL A 67 -23.61 24.05 -43.16
N TYR A 68 -24.77 24.09 -42.51
CA TYR A 68 -24.88 24.17 -41.06
C TYR A 68 -24.27 22.92 -40.40
N TYR A 69 -24.66 21.73 -40.82
CA TYR A 69 -24.13 20.49 -40.30
C TYR A 69 -22.63 20.33 -40.58
N ALA A 70 -22.13 20.80 -41.71
CA ALA A 70 -20.70 20.81 -42.04
C ALA A 70 -19.92 21.74 -41.10
N SER A 71 -20.44 22.93 -40.76
CA SER A 71 -19.80 23.85 -39.80
C SER A 71 -19.80 23.29 -38.39
N VAL A 72 -20.92 22.71 -37.94
CA VAL A 72 -21.02 22.03 -36.64
C VAL A 72 -20.05 20.84 -36.59
N SER A 73 -20.00 20.01 -37.64
CA SER A 73 -19.04 18.89 -37.72
C SER A 73 -17.60 19.37 -37.69
N ALA A 74 -17.25 20.49 -38.35
CA ALA A 74 -15.93 21.07 -38.29
C ALA A 74 -15.56 21.53 -36.88
N PHE A 75 -16.50 22.12 -36.14
CA PHE A 75 -16.30 22.53 -34.73
C PHE A 75 -16.07 21.31 -33.84
N TYR A 76 -16.86 20.24 -33.98
CA TYR A 76 -16.65 18.99 -33.26
C TYR A 76 -15.29 18.36 -33.56
N LYS A 77 -14.83 18.37 -34.83
CA LYS A 77 -13.50 17.86 -35.21
C LYS A 77 -12.37 18.67 -34.59
N VAL A 78 -12.52 19.98 -34.41
CA VAL A 78 -11.54 20.80 -33.71
C VAL A 78 -11.55 20.46 -32.22
N GLY A 79 -12.72 20.32 -31.60
CA GLY A 79 -12.89 19.90 -30.24
C GLY A 79 -12.27 18.51 -29.97
N GLU A 80 -12.51 17.55 -30.86
CA GLU A 80 -11.92 16.21 -30.81
C GLU A 80 -10.37 16.26 -30.84
N ARG A 81 -9.79 17.04 -31.75
CA ARG A 81 -8.32 17.19 -31.85
C ARG A 81 -7.74 17.85 -30.60
N LEU A 82 -8.44 18.84 -30.04
CA LEU A 82 -8.05 19.50 -28.79
C LEU A 82 -8.08 18.50 -27.63
N LEU A 83 -9.11 17.68 -27.55
CA LEU A 83 -9.26 16.62 -26.56
C LEU A 83 -8.12 15.59 -26.63
N TRP A 84 -7.80 15.14 -27.85
CA TRP A 84 -6.66 14.24 -28.07
C TRP A 84 -5.33 14.89 -27.69
N LEU A 85 -5.15 16.19 -27.95
CA LEU A 85 -3.95 16.92 -27.54
C LEU A 85 -3.85 17.03 -26.02
N ILE A 86 -4.95 17.34 -25.33
CA ILE A 86 -5.01 17.38 -23.87
C ILE A 86 -4.70 15.99 -23.29
N LEU A 87 -5.29 14.93 -23.86
CA LEU A 87 -5.03 13.56 -23.44
C LEU A 87 -3.55 13.18 -23.62
N ALA A 88 -2.96 13.55 -24.77
CA ALA A 88 -1.54 13.29 -25.03
C ALA A 88 -0.63 14.05 -24.03
N LEU A 89 -0.94 15.32 -23.75
CA LEU A 89 -0.21 16.10 -22.73
C LEU A 89 -0.36 15.49 -21.34
N PHE A 90 -1.56 15.05 -20.98
CA PHE A 90 -1.81 14.38 -19.70
C PHE A 90 -1.00 13.06 -19.58
N LEU A 91 -0.98 12.25 -20.67
CA LEU A 91 -0.17 11.02 -20.68
C LEU A 91 1.32 11.31 -20.53
N VAL A 92 1.85 12.30 -21.29
CA VAL A 92 3.26 12.70 -21.17
C VAL A 92 3.55 13.19 -19.76
N PHE A 93 2.71 14.04 -19.19
CA PHE A 93 2.86 14.55 -17.82
C PHE A 93 2.80 13.39 -16.81
N SER A 94 1.85 12.48 -16.94
CA SER A 94 1.71 11.30 -16.08
C SER A 94 2.96 10.41 -16.14
N VAL A 95 3.50 10.17 -17.33
CA VAL A 95 4.74 9.39 -17.52
C VAL A 95 5.94 10.11 -16.88
N VAL A 96 6.08 11.42 -17.06
CA VAL A 96 7.21 12.18 -16.52
C VAL A 96 7.16 12.27 -14.99
N THR A 97 5.96 12.43 -14.43
CA THR A 97 5.81 12.51 -12.96
C THR A 97 5.98 11.15 -12.28
N ASN A 98 5.58 10.06 -12.96
CA ASN A 98 5.57 8.71 -12.39
C ASN A 98 6.58 7.76 -13.06
N TYR A 99 7.63 8.26 -13.73
CA TYR A 99 8.55 7.42 -14.51
C TYR A 99 9.20 6.29 -13.69
N LYS A 100 9.39 6.50 -12.38
CA LYS A 100 9.93 5.49 -11.46
C LYS A 100 8.95 4.37 -11.13
N GLU A 101 7.65 4.65 -11.26
CA GLU A 101 6.57 3.67 -11.04
C GLU A 101 6.25 2.87 -12.32
N ILE A 102 6.74 3.32 -13.49
CA ILE A 102 6.56 2.62 -14.78
C ILE A 102 7.63 1.54 -14.89
N THR A 103 7.40 0.44 -14.17
CA THR A 103 8.22 -0.77 -14.24
C THR A 103 7.49 -1.85 -15.02
N PHE A 104 8.25 -2.83 -15.54
CA PHE A 104 7.64 -4.00 -16.20
C PHE A 104 6.68 -4.73 -15.27
N ASP A 105 7.02 -4.83 -14.00
CA ASP A 105 6.19 -5.46 -12.98
C ASP A 105 4.85 -4.75 -12.81
N ASN A 106 4.84 -3.42 -12.64
CA ASN A 106 3.61 -2.64 -12.52
C ASN A 106 2.78 -2.70 -13.82
N PHE A 107 3.43 -2.66 -14.99
CA PHE A 107 2.75 -2.80 -16.27
C PHE A 107 2.12 -4.19 -16.45
N PHE A 108 2.81 -5.24 -16.05
CA PHE A 108 2.28 -6.60 -16.09
C PHE A 108 1.01 -6.75 -15.26
N TYR A 109 1.00 -6.22 -14.03
CA TYR A 109 -0.18 -6.28 -13.16
C TYR A 109 -1.31 -5.38 -13.67
N LEU A 110 -0.99 -4.19 -14.17
CA LEU A 110 -1.99 -3.33 -14.82
C LEU A 110 -2.68 -4.05 -16.01
N MET A 111 -1.90 -4.68 -16.86
CA MET A 111 -2.46 -5.45 -17.99
C MET A 111 -3.24 -6.68 -17.52
N LYS A 112 -2.81 -7.32 -16.44
CA LYS A 112 -3.53 -8.43 -15.83
C LYS A 112 -4.87 -7.97 -15.26
N ASP A 113 -4.94 -6.84 -14.58
CA ASP A 113 -6.18 -6.29 -14.03
C ASP A 113 -7.18 -5.95 -15.14
N PHE A 114 -6.72 -5.47 -16.30
CA PHE A 114 -7.57 -5.30 -17.47
C PHE A 114 -8.06 -6.63 -18.08
N SER A 115 -7.27 -7.68 -18.00
CA SER A 115 -7.65 -9.01 -18.54
C SER A 115 -8.45 -9.85 -17.53
N SER A 116 -8.32 -9.58 -16.24
CA SER A 116 -8.89 -10.39 -15.16
C SER A 116 -10.38 -10.12 -14.88
N ALA A 117 -11.03 -9.22 -15.59
CA ALA A 117 -12.49 -9.21 -15.60
C ALA A 117 -13.12 -10.56 -16.04
N ALA A 118 -12.31 -11.46 -16.63
CA ALA A 118 -12.69 -12.82 -16.99
C ALA A 118 -12.14 -13.91 -16.04
N ASP A 119 -11.07 -13.61 -15.25
CA ASP A 119 -10.35 -14.60 -14.42
C ASP A 119 -10.50 -14.35 -12.90
N SER A 120 -11.46 -13.54 -12.48
CA SER A 120 -11.67 -13.16 -11.07
C SER A 120 -12.27 -14.26 -10.20
N GLU A 121 -12.58 -15.42 -10.74
CA GLU A 121 -12.92 -16.57 -9.94
C GLU A 121 -11.63 -17.28 -9.53
N VAL A 122 -11.22 -17.12 -8.26
CA VAL A 122 -10.28 -18.08 -7.63
C VAL A 122 -10.91 -19.46 -7.83
N PRO A 123 -10.29 -20.39 -8.60
CA PRO A 123 -10.91 -21.66 -8.84
C PRO A 123 -11.13 -22.40 -7.52
N GLN A 124 -12.28 -22.98 -7.36
CA GLN A 124 -12.80 -23.56 -6.13
C GLN A 124 -11.88 -24.63 -5.50
N TYR A 125 -10.83 -25.09 -6.20
CA TYR A 125 -9.94 -26.18 -5.80
C TYR A 125 -8.50 -25.98 -6.31
N GLN A 126 -7.99 -24.74 -6.39
CA GLN A 126 -6.57 -24.62 -6.74
C GLN A 126 -5.70 -24.94 -5.53
N VAL A 127 -4.99 -26.04 -5.66
CA VAL A 127 -3.86 -26.38 -4.80
C VAL A 127 -2.61 -25.87 -5.50
N LEU A 128 -1.91 -24.95 -4.87
CA LEU A 128 -0.62 -24.50 -5.31
C LEU A 128 0.46 -25.41 -4.74
N SER A 129 1.22 -26.09 -5.61
CA SER A 129 2.34 -26.92 -5.19
C SER A 129 3.66 -26.15 -5.29
N TYR A 130 4.54 -26.33 -4.32
CA TYR A 130 5.87 -25.73 -4.26
C TYR A 130 6.90 -26.73 -3.70
N ASP A 131 8.17 -26.39 -3.88
CA ASP A 131 9.26 -27.20 -3.35
C ASP A 131 9.23 -27.16 -1.83
N SER A 132 9.15 -28.31 -1.16
CA SER A 132 9.21 -28.42 0.30
C SER A 132 10.64 -28.20 0.78
N ASP A 133 10.79 -27.37 1.79
CA ASP A 133 12.08 -27.11 2.44
C ASP A 133 11.87 -26.87 3.95
N SER A 134 12.91 -27.08 4.73
CA SER A 134 12.89 -26.77 6.15
C SER A 134 12.78 -25.27 6.40
N ARG A 135 12.13 -24.86 7.50
CA ARG A 135 12.00 -23.44 7.91
C ARG A 135 11.40 -22.55 6.83
N GLN A 136 10.51 -23.09 6.02
CA GLN A 136 9.83 -22.34 4.99
C GLN A 136 8.83 -21.36 5.61
N THR A 137 8.84 -20.11 5.12
CA THR A 137 7.90 -19.06 5.51
C THR A 137 7.14 -18.57 4.28
N PHE A 138 5.95 -18.01 4.52
CA PHE A 138 5.01 -17.64 3.47
C PHE A 138 4.43 -16.26 3.73
N ALA A 139 4.13 -15.53 2.66
CA ALA A 139 3.38 -14.28 2.68
C ALA A 139 2.57 -14.11 1.40
N LEU A 140 1.54 -13.27 1.43
CA LEU A 140 0.82 -12.85 0.23
C LEU A 140 1.50 -11.63 -0.39
N TYR A 141 1.55 -11.61 -1.72
CA TYR A 141 2.10 -10.50 -2.49
C TYR A 141 1.35 -10.37 -3.81
N ARG A 142 0.70 -9.23 -4.04
CA ARG A 142 -0.08 -8.94 -5.26
C ARG A 142 -1.09 -10.06 -5.61
N GLY A 143 -1.79 -10.54 -4.61
CA GLY A 143 -2.74 -11.64 -4.78
C GLY A 143 -2.12 -13.00 -5.11
N GLY A 144 -0.80 -13.13 -5.04
CA GLY A 144 -0.06 -14.38 -5.20
C GLY A 144 0.62 -14.80 -3.91
N LEU A 145 1.32 -15.92 -3.95
CA LEU A 145 2.08 -16.48 -2.83
C LEU A 145 3.57 -16.22 -2.99
N VAL A 146 4.20 -15.78 -1.91
CA VAL A 146 5.65 -15.81 -1.76
C VAL A 146 6.02 -16.87 -0.76
N SER A 147 7.00 -17.70 -1.10
CA SER A 147 7.64 -18.62 -0.18
C SER A 147 9.13 -18.33 -0.10
N ALA A 148 9.67 -18.29 1.10
CA ALA A 148 11.11 -18.22 1.34
C ALA A 148 11.55 -19.37 2.23
N SER A 149 12.60 -20.04 1.81
CA SER A 149 13.26 -21.13 2.52
C SER A 149 14.74 -20.83 2.64
N PRO A 150 15.53 -21.61 3.40
CA PRO A 150 16.99 -21.45 3.46
C PRO A 150 17.67 -21.52 2.09
N SER A 151 17.09 -22.21 1.12
CA SER A 151 17.70 -22.43 -0.19
C SER A 151 17.20 -21.49 -1.28
N ALA A 152 15.97 -21.00 -1.20
CA ALA A 152 15.36 -20.23 -2.29
C ALA A 152 14.20 -19.33 -1.84
N VAL A 153 14.02 -18.25 -2.58
CA VAL A 153 12.81 -17.42 -2.58
C VAL A 153 12.05 -17.70 -3.87
N SER A 154 10.75 -17.99 -3.77
CA SER A 154 9.87 -18.21 -4.92
C SER A 154 8.66 -17.29 -4.84
N VAL A 155 8.30 -16.67 -5.98
CA VAL A 155 7.10 -15.85 -6.12
C VAL A 155 6.17 -16.51 -7.11
N PHE A 156 4.88 -16.64 -6.72
CA PHE A 156 3.84 -17.23 -7.53
C PHE A 156 2.73 -16.19 -7.76
N THR A 157 2.14 -16.20 -8.93
CA THR A 157 0.93 -15.40 -9.21
C THR A 157 -0.29 -16.01 -8.52
N ALA A 158 -1.40 -15.27 -8.45
CA ALA A 158 -2.69 -15.79 -7.97
C ALA A 158 -3.14 -17.08 -8.70
N GLY A 159 -2.81 -17.22 -10.00
CA GLY A 159 -3.06 -18.42 -10.79
C GLY A 159 -2.06 -19.55 -10.57
N GLY A 160 -1.17 -19.47 -9.59
CA GLY A 160 -0.22 -20.53 -9.23
C GLY A 160 1.02 -20.64 -10.14
N ARG A 161 1.20 -19.70 -11.09
CA ARG A 161 2.41 -19.71 -11.94
C ARG A 161 3.59 -19.08 -11.19
N ARG A 162 4.70 -19.80 -11.07
CA ARG A 162 5.93 -19.28 -10.50
C ARG A 162 6.57 -18.27 -11.48
N THR A 163 6.73 -17.01 -11.04
CA THR A 163 7.35 -15.93 -11.81
C THR A 163 8.80 -15.70 -11.44
N LEU A 164 9.15 -16.00 -10.20
CA LEU A 164 10.53 -15.87 -9.69
C LEU A 164 10.92 -17.12 -8.92
N LYS A 165 12.16 -17.58 -9.12
CA LYS A 165 12.91 -18.42 -8.20
C LYS A 165 14.32 -17.86 -8.10
N SER A 166 14.69 -17.41 -6.91
CA SER A 166 16.01 -16.88 -6.60
C SER A 166 16.64 -17.71 -5.50
N ASN A 167 17.86 -18.18 -5.71
CA ASN A 167 18.60 -18.88 -4.65
C ASN A 167 18.99 -17.86 -3.57
N ASN A 168 18.94 -18.27 -2.33
CA ASN A 168 19.46 -17.55 -1.18
C ASN A 168 20.21 -18.52 -0.26
N GLU A 169 20.95 -17.98 0.70
CA GLU A 169 21.70 -18.74 1.70
C GLU A 169 21.33 -18.25 3.10
N TYR A 170 20.04 -18.04 3.36
CA TYR A 170 19.54 -17.58 4.65
C TYR A 170 19.30 -18.75 5.58
N TYR A 171 19.75 -18.62 6.82
CA TYR A 171 19.55 -19.66 7.81
C TYR A 171 18.10 -19.72 8.31
N SER A 172 17.52 -18.57 8.58
CA SER A 172 16.14 -18.42 9.07
C SER A 172 15.43 -17.31 8.33
N PRO A 173 14.96 -17.55 7.08
CA PRO A 173 14.34 -16.54 6.27
C PRO A 173 13.00 -16.09 6.86
N ASN A 174 12.78 -14.77 6.88
CA ASN A 174 11.51 -14.13 7.17
C ASN A 174 11.09 -13.25 6.00
N ILE A 175 9.78 -13.10 5.81
CA ILE A 175 9.21 -12.33 4.71
C ILE A 175 8.33 -11.22 5.27
N VAL A 176 8.53 -10.01 4.73
CA VAL A 176 7.60 -8.89 4.88
C VAL A 176 7.27 -8.38 3.49
N CYS A 177 5.99 -8.10 3.23
CA CYS A 177 5.51 -7.66 1.92
C CYS A 177 4.79 -6.32 2.02
N CYS A 178 4.86 -5.55 0.93
CA CYS A 178 3.94 -4.46 0.61
C CYS A 178 3.47 -4.64 -0.84
N ASP A 179 2.63 -3.74 -1.35
CA ASP A 179 2.12 -3.85 -2.73
C ASP A 179 3.20 -3.79 -3.80
N LYS A 180 4.36 -3.19 -3.51
CA LYS A 180 5.45 -2.99 -4.47
C LYS A 180 6.55 -4.03 -4.39
N TYR A 181 6.88 -4.49 -3.17
CA TYR A 181 8.07 -5.26 -2.91
C TYR A 181 7.84 -6.38 -1.89
N VAL A 182 8.70 -7.37 -1.99
CA VAL A 182 8.90 -8.44 -1.02
C VAL A 182 10.27 -8.26 -0.41
N LEU A 183 10.37 -8.10 0.89
CA LEU A 183 11.63 -8.11 1.62
C LEU A 183 11.78 -9.46 2.30
N VAL A 184 12.89 -10.12 2.02
CA VAL A 184 13.29 -11.37 2.68
C VAL A 184 14.59 -11.10 3.42
N TYR A 185 14.61 -11.42 4.71
CA TYR A 185 15.78 -11.23 5.56
C TYR A 185 16.08 -12.47 6.36
N ASP A 186 17.34 -12.65 6.70
CA ASP A 186 17.78 -13.73 7.58
C ASP A 186 17.64 -13.30 9.06
N SER A 187 16.70 -13.90 9.78
CA SER A 187 16.51 -13.64 11.22
C SER A 187 17.71 -14.15 11.98
N ALA A 188 18.34 -13.26 12.78
CA ALA A 188 19.62 -13.47 13.44
C ALA A 188 20.83 -13.57 12.48
N GLY A 189 20.64 -13.45 11.16
CA GLY A 189 21.68 -13.15 10.18
C GLY A 189 21.75 -11.66 9.91
N SER A 190 22.62 -11.24 8.98
CA SER A 190 22.85 -9.83 8.66
C SER A 190 22.47 -9.46 7.23
N ALA A 191 21.99 -10.40 6.43
CA ALA A 191 21.67 -10.21 5.03
C ALA A 191 20.17 -10.03 4.79
N PHE A 192 19.81 -9.17 3.86
CA PHE A 192 18.46 -9.05 3.35
C PHE A 192 18.44 -8.79 1.85
N SER A 193 17.34 -9.15 1.22
CA SER A 193 17.10 -8.93 -0.20
C SER A 193 15.67 -8.43 -0.43
N VAL A 194 15.52 -7.54 -1.40
CA VAL A 194 14.23 -7.04 -1.84
C VAL A 194 13.95 -7.54 -3.24
N TYR A 195 12.75 -8.04 -3.45
CA TYR A 195 12.29 -8.61 -4.70
C TYR A 195 11.05 -7.89 -5.21
N ASN A 196 10.86 -7.93 -6.52
CA ASN A 196 9.56 -7.76 -7.16
C ASN A 196 9.08 -9.12 -7.70
N SER A 197 8.00 -9.15 -8.48
CA SER A 197 7.45 -10.41 -9.01
C SER A 197 8.39 -11.19 -9.96
N PHE A 198 9.44 -10.55 -10.50
CA PHE A 198 10.26 -11.11 -11.57
C PHE A 198 11.75 -11.11 -11.27
N SER A 199 12.22 -10.31 -10.33
CA SER A 199 13.65 -10.15 -10.07
C SER A 199 13.97 -9.73 -8.65
N GLN A 200 15.19 -10.00 -8.23
CA GLN A 200 15.80 -9.37 -7.08
C GLN A 200 16.22 -7.94 -7.48
N VAL A 201 15.68 -6.94 -6.77
CA VAL A 201 15.89 -5.51 -7.09
C VAL A 201 16.91 -4.83 -6.17
N TYR A 202 17.12 -5.39 -4.99
CA TYR A 202 18.09 -4.88 -4.04
C TYR A 202 18.59 -5.99 -3.13
N THR A 203 19.82 -5.91 -2.66
CA THR A 203 20.40 -6.76 -1.61
C THR A 203 21.44 -5.98 -0.83
N GLU A 204 21.53 -6.22 0.46
CA GLU A 204 22.49 -5.61 1.34
C GLU A 204 22.85 -6.58 2.47
N GLN A 205 24.10 -6.49 2.91
CA GLN A 205 24.57 -7.15 4.12
C GLN A 205 24.92 -6.09 5.16
N LEU A 206 24.28 -6.18 6.32
CA LEU A 206 24.47 -5.24 7.42
C LEU A 206 25.61 -5.69 8.34
N ASP A 207 26.08 -4.77 9.17
CA ASP A 207 27.17 -5.03 10.12
C ASP A 207 26.72 -5.82 11.35
N SER A 208 25.42 -5.93 11.56
CA SER A 208 24.82 -6.57 12.77
C SER A 208 23.63 -7.43 12.40
N PRO A 209 23.32 -8.46 13.20
CA PRO A 209 22.18 -9.34 12.97
C PRO A 209 20.85 -8.58 12.91
N ILE A 210 20.00 -8.98 11.98
CA ILE A 210 18.65 -8.44 11.82
C ILE A 210 17.73 -9.11 12.82
N THR A 211 16.97 -8.30 13.55
CA THR A 211 15.98 -8.78 14.51
C THR A 211 14.57 -8.67 14.01
N ASP A 212 14.27 -7.64 13.20
CA ASP A 212 12.94 -7.39 12.68
C ASP A 212 12.98 -6.48 11.44
N ALA A 213 11.94 -6.50 10.62
CA ALA A 213 11.75 -5.63 9.46
C ALA A 213 10.27 -5.32 9.24
N THR A 214 9.96 -4.11 8.76
CA THR A 214 8.60 -3.68 8.45
C THR A 214 8.56 -2.84 7.18
N PHE A 215 7.46 -2.97 6.41
CA PHE A 215 7.17 -2.13 5.24
C PHE A 215 6.07 -1.12 5.55
N ALA A 216 6.17 0.04 4.91
CA ALA A 216 5.03 0.91 4.67
C ALA A 216 4.38 0.56 3.31
N PRO A 217 3.07 0.79 3.13
CA PRO A 217 2.39 0.58 1.84
C PRO A 217 3.00 1.35 0.66
N ASP A 218 3.66 2.49 0.90
CA ASP A 218 4.34 3.27 -0.14
C ASP A 218 5.63 2.61 -0.68
N GLY A 219 6.10 1.52 -0.05
CA GLY A 219 7.32 0.78 -0.39
C GLY A 219 8.57 1.23 0.35
N SER A 220 8.47 2.16 1.28
CA SER A 220 9.55 2.44 2.25
C SER A 220 9.57 1.38 3.33
N PHE A 221 10.74 1.11 3.91
CA PHE A 221 10.87 0.06 4.92
C PHE A 221 11.89 0.42 6.01
N ALA A 222 11.76 -0.27 7.14
CA ALA A 222 12.68 -0.19 8.24
C ALA A 222 13.20 -1.58 8.62
N ILE A 223 14.47 -1.63 9.02
CA ILE A 223 15.12 -2.85 9.50
C ILE A 223 15.74 -2.57 10.87
N ALA A 224 15.39 -3.36 11.87
CA ALA A 224 16.02 -3.35 13.16
C ALA A 224 17.17 -4.36 13.20
N THR A 225 18.31 -3.93 13.70
CA THR A 225 19.48 -4.77 13.95
C THR A 225 19.87 -4.67 15.41
N LYS A 226 20.60 -5.67 15.91
CA LYS A 226 21.12 -5.70 17.26
C LYS A 226 22.63 -5.86 17.20
N ASN A 227 23.36 -4.96 17.82
CA ASN A 227 24.81 -5.07 17.94
C ASN A 227 25.25 -5.99 19.11
N ASP A 228 26.54 -6.26 19.20
CA ASP A 228 27.14 -7.12 20.24
C ASP A 228 26.91 -6.58 21.66
N ASP A 229 26.81 -5.27 21.85
CA ASP A 229 26.48 -4.62 23.11
C ASP A 229 24.98 -4.73 23.48
N GLY A 230 24.17 -5.40 22.66
CA GLY A 230 22.74 -5.56 22.86
C GLY A 230 21.92 -4.32 22.48
N LYS A 231 22.53 -3.30 21.89
CA LYS A 231 21.86 -2.08 21.43
C LYS A 231 21.28 -2.30 20.04
N ALA A 232 20.06 -1.83 19.85
CA ALA A 232 19.40 -1.87 18.55
C ALA A 232 19.77 -0.65 17.70
N VAL A 233 19.79 -0.84 16.40
CA VAL A 233 19.84 0.24 15.41
C VAL A 233 18.76 -0.01 14.37
N ILE A 234 17.83 0.92 14.24
CA ILE A 234 16.77 0.86 13.25
C ILE A 234 17.21 1.69 12.05
N ARG A 235 17.33 1.05 10.87
CA ARG A 235 17.71 1.67 9.61
C ARG A 235 16.48 1.90 8.76
N PHE A 236 16.37 3.08 8.12
CA PHE A 236 15.25 3.45 7.25
C PHE A 236 15.69 3.51 5.80
N TYR A 237 14.86 2.96 4.94
CA TYR A 237 15.02 2.97 3.50
C TYR A 237 13.79 3.60 2.84
N GLY A 238 14.01 4.42 1.82
CA GLY A 238 12.92 5.04 1.08
C GLY A 238 12.30 4.09 0.06
N LYS A 239 11.17 4.49 -0.51
CA LYS A 239 10.50 3.78 -1.60
C LYS A 239 11.38 3.57 -2.86
N ASP A 240 12.49 4.28 -2.96
CA ASP A 240 13.54 4.12 -3.96
C ASP A 240 14.65 3.15 -3.51
N LEU A 241 14.42 2.41 -2.43
CA LEU A 241 15.31 1.42 -1.80
C LEU A 241 16.64 2.01 -1.32
N LYS A 242 16.75 3.34 -1.20
CA LYS A 242 17.95 3.99 -0.70
C LYS A 242 17.88 4.21 0.80
N TYR A 243 19.00 3.98 1.44
CA TYR A 243 19.19 4.30 2.85
C TYR A 243 18.93 5.79 3.11
N ARG A 244 18.14 6.10 4.15
CA ARG A 244 17.75 7.46 4.54
C ARG A 244 18.33 7.90 5.88
N GLY A 245 18.63 6.96 6.77
CA GLY A 245 19.12 7.27 8.12
C GLY A 245 18.82 6.16 9.09
N ASN A 246 19.20 6.38 10.35
CA ASN A 246 18.94 5.41 11.41
C ASN A 246 18.53 6.07 12.73
N VAL A 247 17.99 5.25 13.64
CA VAL A 247 17.70 5.60 15.02
C VAL A 247 18.33 4.52 15.91
N PRO A 248 19.28 4.88 16.79
CA PRO A 248 19.78 3.95 17.79
C PRO A 248 18.79 3.78 18.95
N ASP A 249 18.79 2.61 19.56
CA ASP A 249 18.08 2.33 20.80
C ASP A 249 18.98 1.55 21.77
N SER A 250 18.94 1.93 23.05
CA SER A 250 19.65 1.22 24.12
C SER A 250 18.82 0.09 24.74
N LYS A 251 17.52 0.02 24.39
CA LYS A 251 16.56 -1.00 24.85
C LYS A 251 16.37 -2.07 23.77
N TYR A 252 15.78 -3.21 24.14
CA TYR A 252 15.41 -4.24 23.18
C TYR A 252 14.18 -3.78 22.37
N VAL A 253 14.32 -3.63 21.06
CA VAL A 253 13.18 -3.37 20.16
C VAL A 253 12.39 -4.67 20.03
N MET A 254 11.12 -4.61 20.42
CA MET A 254 10.21 -5.77 20.42
C MET A 254 9.38 -5.84 19.18
N ASP A 255 8.94 -4.69 18.67
CA ASP A 255 8.15 -4.56 17.44
C ASP A 255 8.22 -3.12 16.92
N MET A 256 7.90 -2.95 15.62
CA MET A 256 7.95 -1.66 14.96
C MET A 256 6.96 -1.60 13.79
N SER A 257 6.46 -0.40 13.53
CA SER A 257 5.53 -0.15 12.43
C SER A 257 5.81 1.18 11.75
N LEU A 258 5.53 1.24 10.45
CA LEU A 258 5.56 2.44 9.63
C LEU A 258 4.13 2.90 9.32
N SER A 259 3.90 4.22 9.28
CA SER A 259 2.65 4.78 8.79
C SER A 259 2.45 4.49 7.31
N SER A 260 1.21 4.52 6.83
CA SER A 260 0.85 4.22 5.45
C SER A 260 1.54 5.09 4.41
N ASP A 261 1.90 6.33 4.77
CA ASP A 261 2.63 7.29 3.93
C ASP A 261 4.16 7.19 4.06
N GLY A 262 4.68 6.28 4.92
CA GLY A 262 6.10 6.10 5.18
C GLY A 262 6.80 7.30 5.83
N ASN A 263 6.06 8.25 6.41
CA ASN A 263 6.60 9.46 7.00
C ASN A 263 6.74 9.39 8.52
N ARG A 264 6.03 8.47 9.16
CA ARG A 264 6.10 8.24 10.60
C ARG A 264 6.50 6.82 10.89
N PHE A 265 7.15 6.67 12.02
CA PHE A 265 7.63 5.39 12.51
C PHE A 265 7.35 5.27 13.99
N CYS A 266 6.75 4.17 14.42
CA CYS A 266 6.65 3.83 15.84
C CYS A 266 7.42 2.55 16.13
N LYS A 267 7.95 2.48 17.33
CA LYS A 267 8.56 1.27 17.86
C LYS A 267 8.17 1.09 19.31
N VAL A 268 8.10 -0.13 19.74
CA VAL A 268 8.03 -0.49 21.14
C VAL A 268 9.30 -1.17 21.56
N SER A 269 9.91 -0.67 22.62
CA SER A 269 11.12 -1.21 23.21
C SER A 269 10.86 -1.70 24.62
N TYR A 270 11.66 -2.68 25.06
CA TYR A 270 11.57 -3.25 26.41
C TYR A 270 12.90 -3.20 27.10
N GLN A 271 12.88 -2.85 28.37
CA GLN A 271 14.02 -2.90 29.26
C GLN A 271 13.67 -3.70 30.52
N ALA A 272 14.40 -4.78 30.74
CA ALA A 272 14.29 -5.54 32.01
C ALA A 272 14.84 -4.69 33.13
N GLY A 273 14.03 -4.49 34.16
CA GLY A 273 14.43 -3.78 35.40
C GLY A 273 14.63 -4.73 36.57
N THR A 274 15.19 -4.24 37.67
CA THR A 274 15.34 -4.98 38.94
C THR A 274 14.02 -5.07 39.70
N GLY A 275 12.96 -5.62 39.09
CA GLY A 275 11.65 -5.79 39.74
C GLY A 275 10.52 -5.76 38.73
N LYS A 276 10.32 -4.66 38.05
CA LYS A 276 9.33 -4.53 36.94
C LYS A 276 10.06 -4.14 35.68
N GLY A 277 9.66 -4.77 34.56
CA GLY A 277 10.13 -4.36 33.24
C GLY A 277 9.46 -3.05 32.82
N LEU A 278 10.10 -2.33 31.91
CA LEU A 278 9.64 -1.08 31.35
C LEU A 278 9.43 -1.23 29.84
N ALA A 279 8.18 -1.15 29.39
CA ALA A 279 7.86 -0.99 27.97
C ALA A 279 7.91 0.49 27.60
N THR A 280 8.42 0.80 26.42
CA THR A 280 8.52 2.18 25.95
C THR A 280 8.05 2.25 24.50
N LEU A 281 6.93 2.92 24.27
CA LEU A 281 6.46 3.27 22.92
C LEU A 281 7.08 4.61 22.52
N THR A 282 7.75 4.66 21.38
CA THR A 282 8.35 5.90 20.86
C THR A 282 7.88 6.15 19.43
N LEU A 283 7.46 7.37 19.16
CA LEU A 283 7.02 7.83 17.84
C LEU A 283 8.03 8.81 17.24
N TYR A 284 8.34 8.64 15.96
CA TYR A 284 9.25 9.48 15.18
C TYR A 284 8.59 10.01 13.92
N ASP A 285 9.01 11.20 13.52
CA ASP A 285 8.86 11.73 12.16
C ASP A 285 10.14 11.39 11.38
N ILE A 286 9.98 10.71 10.25
CA ILE A 286 11.05 10.26 9.35
C ILE A 286 10.91 10.84 7.93
N ALA A 287 10.02 11.81 7.74
CA ALA A 287 9.82 12.47 6.43
C ALA A 287 11.07 13.23 5.96
N SER A 288 11.88 13.73 6.89
CA SER A 288 13.14 14.41 6.58
C SER A 288 14.25 13.41 6.20
N LYS A 289 14.93 13.67 5.09
CA LYS A 289 15.94 12.75 4.50
C LYS A 289 17.21 12.51 5.32
N GLN A 290 17.39 13.16 6.49
CA GLN A 290 18.67 13.08 7.22
C GLN A 290 18.57 12.77 8.70
N THR A 291 17.47 13.03 9.36
CA THR A 291 17.34 12.78 10.79
C THR A 291 15.89 12.45 11.17
N ALA A 292 15.69 11.32 11.79
CA ALA A 292 14.43 11.02 12.46
C ALA A 292 14.27 11.96 13.68
N SER A 293 13.14 12.65 13.78
CA SER A 293 12.82 13.49 14.93
C SER A 293 11.81 12.81 15.82
N LYS A 294 12.13 12.69 17.11
CA LYS A 294 11.23 12.11 18.10
C LYS A 294 10.03 13.03 18.32
N LEU A 295 8.83 12.52 18.06
CA LEU A 295 7.57 13.22 18.26
C LEU A 295 7.00 13.02 19.66
N GLY A 296 7.18 11.85 20.23
CA GLY A 296 6.68 11.53 21.55
C GLY A 296 7.18 10.18 22.06
N GLU A 297 7.01 9.98 23.37
CA GLU A 297 7.40 8.75 24.07
C GLU A 297 6.47 8.52 25.25
N VAL A 298 6.11 7.26 25.46
CA VAL A 298 5.33 6.81 26.62
C VAL A 298 6.00 5.62 27.24
N GLU A 299 6.14 5.66 28.55
CA GLU A 299 6.66 4.55 29.38
C GLU A 299 5.50 3.86 30.09
N ILE A 300 5.50 2.53 30.08
CA ILE A 300 4.47 1.67 30.65
C ILE A 300 5.17 0.68 31.59
N ASP A 301 4.95 0.89 32.88
CA ASP A 301 5.60 0.14 33.94
C ASP A 301 4.93 -1.23 34.15
N GLY A 302 5.74 -2.27 34.22
CA GLY A 302 5.29 -3.61 34.62
C GLY A 302 4.56 -4.40 33.55
N GLU A 303 4.49 -3.88 32.33
CA GLU A 303 3.90 -4.56 31.21
C GLU A 303 4.96 -5.03 30.20
N PHE A 304 4.70 -6.17 29.57
CA PHE A 304 5.56 -6.71 28.51
C PHE A 304 4.92 -6.43 27.17
N PRO A 305 5.58 -5.68 26.26
CA PRO A 305 5.03 -5.35 24.96
C PRO A 305 5.11 -6.56 24.03
N ILE A 306 4.05 -6.77 23.25
CA ILE A 306 3.91 -7.92 22.33
C ILE A 306 3.94 -7.45 20.89
N GLY A 307 3.23 -6.36 20.55
CA GLY A 307 3.20 -5.84 19.21
C GLY A 307 2.64 -4.41 19.14
N CYS A 308 3.01 -3.68 18.09
CA CYS A 308 2.48 -2.35 17.83
C CYS A 308 2.23 -2.13 16.33
N SER A 309 1.19 -1.38 15.99
CA SER A 309 0.90 -1.01 14.61
C SER A 309 0.19 0.33 14.51
N PHE A 310 0.39 1.02 13.39
CA PHE A 310 -0.52 2.09 12.99
C PHE A 310 -1.84 1.47 12.52
N ILE A 311 -2.94 1.80 13.19
CA ILE A 311 -4.29 1.27 12.89
C ILE A 311 -5.19 2.24 12.12
N ASP A 312 -4.85 3.52 12.11
CA ASP A 312 -5.59 4.55 11.38
C ASP A 312 -4.66 5.75 11.23
N GLY A 313 -3.98 5.88 10.14
CA GLY A 313 -3.05 6.96 9.77
C GLY A 313 -2.34 7.73 10.90
N ASP A 314 -3.05 8.06 11.95
CA ASP A 314 -2.62 8.85 13.11
C ASP A 314 -2.70 8.13 14.46
N ARG A 315 -3.27 6.92 14.54
CA ARG A 315 -3.41 6.14 15.77
C ARG A 315 -2.45 4.98 15.80
N ILE A 316 -2.01 4.63 17.00
CA ILE A 316 -1.12 3.51 17.24
C ILE A 316 -1.79 2.59 18.25
N ALA A 317 -1.94 1.31 17.89
CA ALA A 317 -2.31 0.26 18.81
C ALA A 317 -1.03 -0.37 19.38
N LEU A 318 -0.99 -0.54 20.69
CA LEU A 318 0.04 -1.28 21.41
C LEU A 318 -0.63 -2.42 22.18
N LEU A 319 -0.24 -3.63 21.86
CA LEU A 319 -0.62 -4.82 22.60
C LEU A 319 0.46 -5.15 23.60
N THR A 320 0.06 -5.27 24.88
CA THR A 320 0.90 -5.78 25.95
C THR A 320 0.35 -7.10 26.48
N ASN A 321 1.07 -7.73 27.38
CA ASN A 321 0.61 -8.96 28.04
C ASN A 321 -0.64 -8.78 28.91
N THR A 322 -1.02 -7.55 29.23
CA THR A 322 -2.12 -7.21 30.15
C THR A 322 -3.24 -6.39 29.53
N ALA A 323 -2.95 -5.63 28.47
CA ALA A 323 -3.89 -4.69 27.87
C ALA A 323 -3.62 -4.40 26.40
N VAL A 324 -4.62 -3.81 25.77
CA VAL A 324 -4.48 -3.04 24.53
C VAL A 324 -4.53 -1.56 24.89
N HIS A 325 -3.54 -0.82 24.43
CA HIS A 325 -3.48 0.63 24.59
C HIS A 325 -3.56 1.30 23.23
N ILE A 326 -4.38 2.34 23.11
CA ILE A 326 -4.48 3.14 21.88
C ILE A 326 -3.92 4.53 22.14
N TYR A 327 -3.02 4.95 21.26
CA TYR A 327 -2.37 6.25 21.31
C TYR A 327 -2.68 7.07 20.08
N ASN A 328 -2.73 8.38 20.25
CA ASN A 328 -2.80 9.32 19.13
C ASN A 328 -1.39 9.71 18.63
N LYS A 329 -1.34 10.55 17.58
CA LYS A 329 -0.10 11.09 16.99
C LYS A 329 0.82 11.89 17.90
N SER A 330 0.37 12.21 19.11
CA SER A 330 1.16 12.90 20.13
C SER A 330 1.54 11.97 21.29
N CYS A 331 1.45 10.65 21.06
CA CYS A 331 1.65 9.61 22.07
C CYS A 331 0.78 9.77 23.34
N LYS A 332 -0.37 10.45 23.21
CA LYS A 332 -1.34 10.52 24.31
C LYS A 332 -2.28 9.33 24.18
N GLN A 333 -2.39 8.55 25.27
CA GLN A 333 -3.34 7.44 25.37
C GLN A 333 -4.77 7.95 25.25
N THR A 334 -5.55 7.33 24.38
CA THR A 334 -6.97 7.65 24.14
C THR A 334 -7.89 6.57 24.68
N GLU A 335 -7.47 5.30 24.56
CA GLU A 335 -8.25 4.14 24.98
C GLU A 335 -7.35 3.11 25.63
N GLU A 336 -7.93 2.29 26.53
CA GLU A 336 -7.29 1.14 27.17
C GLU A 336 -8.31 0.03 27.39
N PHE A 337 -7.91 -1.19 27.04
CA PHE A 337 -8.71 -2.38 27.30
C PHE A 337 -7.86 -3.43 28.02
N THR A 338 -8.18 -3.71 29.27
CA THR A 338 -7.42 -4.63 30.12
C THR A 338 -7.97 -6.06 30.04
N PHE A 339 -7.10 -7.07 29.97
CA PHE A 339 -7.46 -8.49 29.94
C PHE A 339 -7.68 -9.14 31.29
N TYR A 340 -7.58 -8.39 32.37
CA TYR A 340 -7.80 -8.85 33.76
C TYR A 340 -7.04 -10.13 34.16
N GLY A 341 -5.79 -10.26 33.68
CA GLY A 341 -4.92 -11.40 33.98
C GLY A 341 -5.13 -12.64 33.13
N GLU A 342 -5.98 -12.57 32.09
CA GLU A 342 -6.10 -13.64 31.10
C GLU A 342 -4.83 -13.72 30.22
N SER A 343 -4.36 -14.94 29.95
CA SER A 343 -3.21 -15.15 29.06
C SER A 343 -3.59 -14.97 27.59
N ILE A 344 -2.77 -14.28 26.83
CA ILE A 344 -2.91 -14.17 25.37
C ILE A 344 -2.50 -15.50 24.72
N ARG A 345 -3.31 -16.00 23.79
CA ARG A 345 -3.12 -17.27 23.05
C ARG A 345 -2.76 -17.04 21.58
N ALA A 346 -3.44 -16.13 20.95
CA ALA A 346 -3.19 -15.71 19.58
C ALA A 346 -3.55 -14.24 19.45
N PHE A 347 -2.90 -13.55 18.56
CA PHE A 347 -3.17 -12.13 18.29
C PHE A 347 -2.79 -11.75 16.86
N GLU A 348 -3.38 -10.68 16.40
CA GLU A 348 -2.94 -9.90 15.25
C GLU A 348 -3.03 -8.42 15.63
N VAL A 349 -1.99 -7.68 15.27
CA VAL A 349 -1.95 -6.21 15.36
C VAL A 349 -1.57 -5.72 13.97
N SER A 350 -2.51 -5.15 13.25
CA SER A 350 -2.32 -4.73 11.86
C SER A 350 -2.96 -3.36 11.60
N ALA A 351 -2.75 -2.83 10.40
CA ALA A 351 -3.39 -1.58 9.98
C ALA A 351 -4.93 -1.70 9.89
N ASP A 352 -5.47 -2.92 9.77
CA ASP A 352 -6.90 -3.18 9.65
C ASP A 352 -7.60 -3.30 11.00
N GLY A 353 -6.86 -3.46 12.07
CA GLY A 353 -7.39 -3.55 13.41
C GLY A 353 -6.56 -4.47 14.31
N LEU A 354 -7.17 -4.90 15.39
CA LEU A 354 -6.53 -5.75 16.35
C LEU A 354 -7.49 -6.87 16.78
N ALA A 355 -7.01 -8.11 16.73
CA ALA A 355 -7.70 -9.28 17.26
C ALA A 355 -6.84 -9.96 18.33
N VAL A 356 -7.44 -10.30 19.46
CA VAL A 356 -6.77 -10.98 20.55
C VAL A 356 -7.61 -12.14 21.05
N VAL A 357 -7.00 -13.32 21.15
CA VAL A 357 -7.58 -14.47 21.84
C VAL A 357 -6.95 -14.57 23.20
N THR A 358 -7.76 -14.45 24.24
CA THR A 358 -7.33 -14.55 25.65
C THR A 358 -7.94 -15.76 26.33
N GLY A 359 -7.42 -16.14 27.48
CA GLY A 359 -8.00 -17.11 28.39
C GLY A 359 -7.15 -18.36 28.65
N SER A 360 -7.78 -19.33 29.32
CA SER A 360 -7.20 -20.64 29.69
C SER A 360 -7.49 -21.70 28.60
N GLN A 361 -7.08 -22.95 28.83
CA GLN A 361 -7.42 -24.05 27.93
C GLN A 361 -8.93 -24.36 27.89
N SER A 362 -9.64 -24.12 28.99
CA SER A 362 -11.08 -24.42 29.12
C SER A 362 -12.02 -23.26 28.78
N GLN A 363 -11.52 -22.04 28.90
CA GLN A 363 -12.31 -20.83 28.63
C GLN A 363 -11.44 -19.86 27.82
N LYS A 364 -11.81 -19.68 26.58
CA LYS A 364 -11.15 -18.76 25.65
C LYS A 364 -12.14 -17.76 25.14
N ARG A 365 -11.65 -16.57 24.87
CA ARG A 365 -12.42 -15.44 24.37
C ARG A 365 -11.66 -14.78 23.24
N VAL A 366 -12.34 -14.43 22.17
CA VAL A 366 -11.79 -13.55 21.13
C VAL A 366 -12.41 -12.17 21.27
N THR A 367 -11.55 -11.18 21.24
CA THR A 367 -11.94 -9.76 21.18
C THR A 367 -11.33 -9.15 19.94
N VAL A 368 -12.16 -8.47 19.13
CA VAL A 368 -11.74 -7.72 17.95
C VAL A 368 -12.00 -6.24 18.22
N PHE A 369 -11.00 -5.42 17.91
CA PHE A 369 -11.04 -3.97 18.01
C PHE A 369 -11.01 -3.36 16.62
N ASP A 370 -11.78 -2.31 16.44
CA ASP A 370 -11.77 -1.54 15.21
C ASP A 370 -10.54 -0.59 15.11
N LYS A 371 -10.45 0.14 14.00
CA LYS A 371 -9.39 1.15 13.78
C LYS A 371 -9.44 2.33 14.76
N LYS A 372 -10.49 2.44 15.59
CA LYS A 372 -10.57 3.42 16.68
C LYS A 372 -10.08 2.86 18.01
N GLY A 373 -9.90 1.54 18.09
CA GLY A 373 -9.56 0.83 19.31
C GLY A 373 -10.77 0.44 20.16
N GLU A 374 -11.98 0.56 19.60
CA GLU A 374 -13.20 0.14 20.27
C GLU A 374 -13.45 -1.37 20.05
N PRO A 375 -13.85 -2.13 21.07
CA PRO A 375 -14.17 -3.54 20.91
C PRO A 375 -15.49 -3.72 20.14
N VAL A 376 -15.39 -4.19 18.88
CA VAL A 376 -16.54 -4.41 17.99
C VAL A 376 -17.10 -5.83 18.06
N TYR A 377 -16.29 -6.77 18.51
CA TYR A 377 -16.68 -8.17 18.67
C TYR A 377 -16.03 -8.77 19.91
N ASN A 378 -16.81 -9.50 20.70
CA ASN A 378 -16.34 -10.22 21.88
C ASN A 378 -17.18 -11.48 22.05
N SER A 379 -16.54 -12.66 21.96
CA SER A 379 -17.25 -13.94 22.04
C SER A 379 -16.36 -15.02 22.67
N SER A 380 -17.00 -15.96 23.36
CA SER A 380 -16.35 -17.16 23.86
C SER A 380 -16.11 -18.15 22.70
N ILE A 381 -14.97 -18.84 22.75
CA ILE A 381 -14.57 -19.85 21.75
C ILE A 381 -14.23 -21.15 22.45
N ALA A 382 -14.76 -22.26 21.93
CA ALA A 382 -14.46 -23.61 22.44
C ALA A 382 -13.12 -24.15 21.89
N GLU A 383 -12.81 -23.86 20.62
CA GLU A 383 -11.68 -24.38 19.87
C GLU A 383 -10.35 -23.78 20.33
N ASN A 384 -9.27 -24.53 20.12
CA ASN A 384 -7.92 -24.01 20.29
C ASN A 384 -7.51 -23.23 19.02
N VAL A 385 -7.39 -21.92 19.16
CA VAL A 385 -6.97 -21.02 18.10
C VAL A 385 -5.47 -20.81 18.15
N SER A 386 -4.79 -21.06 17.05
CA SER A 386 -3.33 -20.90 16.91
C SER A 386 -2.93 -19.61 16.21
N ALA A 387 -3.81 -19.04 15.39
CA ALA A 387 -3.63 -17.73 14.74
C ALA A 387 -4.99 -17.09 14.50
N VAL A 388 -4.99 -15.77 14.49
CA VAL A 388 -6.15 -14.93 14.14
C VAL A 388 -5.75 -13.95 13.08
N SER A 389 -6.69 -13.51 12.25
CA SER A 389 -6.49 -12.44 11.28
C SER A 389 -7.81 -11.74 10.99
N ILE A 390 -7.73 -10.45 10.64
CA ILE A 390 -8.88 -9.63 10.29
C ILE A 390 -8.74 -9.19 8.84
N GLU A 391 -9.82 -9.31 8.09
CA GLU A 391 -9.92 -8.75 6.74
C GLU A 391 -11.32 -8.15 6.55
N GLY A 392 -11.38 -6.84 6.37
CA GLY A 392 -12.64 -6.11 6.31
C GLY A 392 -13.51 -6.33 7.54
N ASP A 393 -14.74 -6.83 7.32
CA ASP A 393 -15.70 -7.15 8.38
C ASP A 393 -15.64 -8.61 8.86
N HIS A 394 -14.56 -9.34 8.55
CA HIS A 394 -14.44 -10.76 8.84
C HIS A 394 -13.22 -11.06 9.72
N LEU A 395 -13.47 -11.92 10.71
CA LEU A 395 -12.44 -12.51 11.56
C LEU A 395 -12.16 -13.93 11.09
N PHE A 396 -10.90 -14.24 10.85
CA PHE A 396 -10.42 -15.58 10.55
C PHE A 396 -9.64 -16.15 11.74
N MET A 397 -9.94 -17.38 12.10
CA MET A 397 -9.29 -18.07 13.21
C MET A 397 -8.78 -19.42 12.75
N ARG A 398 -7.48 -19.65 12.90
CA ARG A 398 -6.85 -20.94 12.61
C ARG A 398 -6.98 -21.86 13.80
N THR A 399 -7.59 -23.02 13.59
CA THR A 399 -7.69 -24.10 14.58
C THR A 399 -6.84 -25.30 14.15
N ALA A 400 -6.77 -26.33 14.98
CA ALA A 400 -6.06 -27.56 14.64
C ALA A 400 -6.66 -28.29 13.43
N THR A 401 -7.98 -28.17 13.20
CA THR A 401 -8.73 -28.94 12.20
C THR A 401 -9.16 -28.10 10.98
N GLY A 402 -9.04 -26.78 11.04
CA GLY A 402 -9.51 -25.94 9.95
C GLY A 402 -9.38 -24.46 10.23
N VAL A 403 -10.08 -23.68 9.43
CA VAL A 403 -10.22 -22.23 9.58
C VAL A 403 -11.68 -21.89 9.84
N ILE A 404 -11.90 -21.07 10.87
CA ILE A 404 -13.20 -20.49 11.19
C ILE A 404 -13.20 -19.06 10.65
N ARG A 405 -14.16 -18.74 9.80
CA ARG A 405 -14.47 -17.37 9.39
C ARG A 405 -15.71 -16.89 10.14
N THR A 406 -15.65 -15.73 10.73
CA THR A 406 -16.77 -15.10 11.47
C THR A 406 -17.07 -13.73 10.89
N ASP A 407 -18.31 -13.51 10.46
CA ASP A 407 -18.82 -12.20 10.10
C ASP A 407 -19.03 -11.37 11.38
N LEU A 408 -18.31 -10.28 11.54
CA LEU A 408 -18.32 -9.45 12.76
C LEU A 408 -19.65 -8.71 12.94
N LYS A 409 -20.37 -8.40 11.85
CA LYS A 409 -21.67 -7.70 11.89
C LYS A 409 -22.82 -8.67 12.18
N ARG A 410 -22.86 -9.80 11.46
CA ARG A 410 -23.93 -10.80 11.60
C ARG A 410 -23.70 -11.76 12.76
N LYS A 411 -22.44 -11.88 13.23
CA LYS A 411 -22.01 -12.83 14.25
C LYS A 411 -22.24 -14.29 13.86
N GLU A 412 -22.20 -14.56 12.55
CA GLU A 412 -22.32 -15.91 12.00
C GLU A 412 -20.91 -16.44 11.71
N SER A 413 -20.70 -17.73 11.99
CA SER A 413 -19.42 -18.41 11.78
C SER A 413 -19.56 -19.59 10.84
N GLU A 414 -18.62 -19.75 9.95
CA GLU A 414 -18.48 -20.88 9.04
C GLU A 414 -17.11 -21.53 9.26
N ILE A 415 -17.06 -22.87 9.22
CA ILE A 415 -15.84 -23.63 9.46
C ILE A 415 -15.54 -24.46 8.21
N LEU A 416 -14.34 -24.30 7.68
CA LEU A 416 -13.80 -25.15 6.63
C LEU A 416 -12.61 -25.96 7.16
N THR A 417 -12.63 -27.26 6.93
CA THR A 417 -11.56 -28.17 7.35
C THR A 417 -10.38 -28.11 6.38
N CYS A 418 -9.17 -28.16 6.90
CA CYS A 418 -7.94 -28.18 6.10
C CYS A 418 -6.80 -28.84 6.88
N GLU A 419 -5.73 -29.18 6.17
CA GLU A 419 -4.51 -29.70 6.78
C GLU A 419 -3.79 -28.64 7.65
N ALA A 420 -2.83 -29.11 8.45
CA ALA A 420 -1.98 -28.21 9.22
C ALA A 420 -1.17 -27.29 8.29
N GLY A 421 -1.03 -26.01 8.66
CA GLY A 421 -0.29 -25.05 7.86
C GLY A 421 -0.46 -23.62 8.36
N LYS A 422 0.32 -22.71 7.78
CA LYS A 422 0.23 -21.27 8.04
C LYS A 422 -1.00 -20.71 7.31
N MET A 423 -1.85 -20.01 8.04
CA MET A 423 -2.99 -19.30 7.48
C MET A 423 -2.55 -17.93 6.95
N LEU A 424 -2.97 -17.62 5.74
CA LEU A 424 -2.85 -16.29 5.09
C LEU A 424 -4.24 -15.90 4.61
N ILE A 425 -4.63 -14.64 4.77
CA ILE A 425 -5.94 -14.17 4.33
C ILE A 425 -5.80 -13.53 2.96
N TYR A 426 -6.51 -14.09 1.99
CA TYR A 426 -6.48 -13.66 0.60
C TYR A 426 -7.52 -12.57 0.31
N SER A 427 -8.70 -12.70 0.87
CA SER A 427 -9.82 -11.75 0.76
C SER A 427 -10.82 -12.02 1.88
N GLU A 428 -11.87 -11.19 1.98
CA GLU A 428 -12.95 -11.34 2.98
C GLU A 428 -13.66 -12.71 2.95
N ASP A 429 -13.61 -13.43 1.85
CA ASP A 429 -14.25 -14.75 1.67
C ASP A 429 -13.27 -15.90 1.43
N THR A 430 -11.98 -15.62 1.37
CA THR A 430 -10.98 -16.62 1.00
C THR A 430 -9.76 -16.59 1.90
N ALA A 431 -9.45 -17.73 2.51
CA ALA A 431 -8.19 -17.95 3.21
C ALA A 431 -7.31 -18.94 2.42
N MET A 432 -6.01 -18.79 2.53
CA MET A 432 -5.01 -19.74 2.03
C MET A 432 -4.33 -20.40 3.22
N VAL A 433 -4.22 -21.72 3.18
CA VAL A 433 -3.47 -22.49 4.18
C VAL A 433 -2.27 -23.14 3.52
N CYS A 434 -1.07 -22.71 3.95
CA CYS A 434 0.21 -23.15 3.42
C CYS A 434 0.77 -24.29 4.29
N GLY A 435 0.77 -25.51 3.77
CA GLY A 435 1.39 -26.70 4.37
C GLY A 435 2.85 -26.87 3.92
N ASP A 436 3.39 -28.08 4.07
CA ASP A 436 4.81 -28.35 3.78
C ASP A 436 5.15 -28.28 2.29
N ALA A 437 4.27 -28.75 1.40
CA ALA A 437 4.53 -28.82 -0.04
C ALA A 437 3.40 -28.21 -0.89
N ARG A 438 2.32 -27.78 -0.27
CA ARG A 438 1.15 -27.24 -0.97
C ARG A 438 0.42 -26.19 -0.15
N ALA A 439 -0.18 -25.23 -0.83
CA ALA A 439 -1.15 -24.31 -0.26
C ALA A 439 -2.55 -24.63 -0.81
N GLU A 440 -3.55 -24.56 0.04
CA GLU A 440 -4.96 -24.76 -0.30
C GLU A 440 -5.72 -23.46 -0.14
N TYR A 441 -6.61 -23.15 -1.09
CA TYR A 441 -7.56 -22.06 -0.99
C TYR A 441 -8.86 -22.54 -0.34
N LEU A 442 -9.24 -21.92 0.75
CA LEU A 442 -10.52 -22.14 1.45
C LEU A 442 -11.45 -21.01 1.10
N VAL A 443 -12.51 -21.29 0.33
CA VAL A 443 -13.49 -20.28 -0.11
C VAL A 443 -14.76 -20.43 0.70
N PHE A 444 -15.10 -19.40 1.46
CA PHE A 444 -16.28 -19.34 2.34
C PHE A 444 -17.50 -18.79 1.61
N GLY A 445 -18.70 -19.04 2.14
CA GLY A 445 -19.96 -18.47 1.62
C GLY A 445 -20.51 -19.14 0.35
N LYS A 446 -19.84 -20.15 -0.20
CA LYS A 446 -20.43 -20.95 -1.28
C LYS A 446 -21.38 -21.98 -0.66
N LYS A 447 -22.66 -21.90 -0.96
CA LYS A 447 -23.60 -23.02 -0.66
C LYS A 447 -23.09 -24.27 -1.40
N GLN A 448 -22.68 -25.28 -0.62
CA GLN A 448 -22.41 -26.63 -1.11
C GLN A 448 -23.63 -27.23 -1.79
#